data_cc72f93bb6b602a55339051f00237fd7
#
_entry.id   cc72f93bb6b602a55339051f00237fd7
#
_cell.length_a   1.000
_cell.length_b   1.000
_cell.length_c   1.000
_cell.angle_alpha   90.00
_cell.angle_beta   90.00
_cell.angle_gamma   90.00
#
_symmetry.space_group_name_H-M   'P 1'
#
loop_
_entity.id
_entity.type
_entity.pdbx_description
1 polymer ?
#
loop_
_entity_poly.entity_id
_entity_poly.type
_entity_poly.pdbx_seq_one_letter_code
_entity_poly.pdbx_strand_id
1 'polypeptide(L)' 'MKKFEYTIERFSTPACTGMQEKLNKLGNEGWELVSVCPTNSYDSGLAEITAFLKREIEK' A
#
# COMPACT_ATOMS: atom_id res chain seq x y z
N MET A 1 4.56 -11.39 23.13
CA MET A 1 4.58 -10.03 22.61
C MET A 1 4.32 -10.05 21.12
N LYS A 2 3.39 -9.23 20.66
CA LYS A 2 3.05 -9.20 19.25
C LYS A 2 4.08 -8.42 18.47
N LYS A 3 4.45 -8.93 17.32
CA LYS A 3 5.38 -8.25 16.43
C LYS A 3 4.73 -8.07 15.09
N PHE A 4 5.11 -7.00 14.40
CA PHE A 4 4.58 -6.68 13.09
C PHE A 4 5.71 -6.43 12.13
N GLU A 5 5.48 -6.79 10.88
CA GLU A 5 6.34 -6.35 9.80
C GLU A 5 5.54 -5.40 8.90
N TYR A 6 6.24 -4.51 8.26
CA TYR A 6 5.61 -3.45 7.47
C TYR A 6 6.11 -3.47 6.05
N THR A 7 5.24 -3.12 5.14
CA THR A 7 5.62 -2.97 3.74
C THR A 7 5.02 -1.68 3.20
N ILE A 8 5.67 -1.14 2.19
CA ILE A 8 5.23 0.09 1.54
C ILE A 8 5.06 -0.20 0.07
N GLU A 9 3.87 0.14 -0.46
CA GLU A 9 3.58 -0.05 -1.87
C GLU A 9 3.27 1.31 -2.48
N ARG A 10 3.80 1.53 -3.68
CA ARG A 10 3.56 2.76 -4.40
C ARG A 10 2.74 2.47 -5.65
N PHE A 11 1.77 3.35 -5.90
CA PHE A 11 0.92 3.23 -7.07
C PHE A 11 0.90 4.55 -7.80
N SER A 12 0.99 4.46 -9.12
CA SER A 12 0.91 5.65 -9.95
C SER A 12 -0.47 5.73 -10.58
N THR A 13 -1.05 6.91 -10.58
CA THR A 13 -2.30 7.11 -11.27
C THR A 13 -2.02 7.25 -12.77
N PRO A 14 -2.99 6.89 -13.62
CA PRO A 14 -4.39 6.59 -13.30
C PRO A 14 -4.72 5.13 -13.04
N ALA A 15 -3.83 4.36 -12.53
CA ALA A 15 -4.00 2.92 -12.42
C ALA A 15 -4.69 2.51 -11.13
N CYS A 16 -5.85 3.09 -10.84
CA CYS A 16 -6.58 2.75 -9.62
C CYS A 16 -7.05 1.30 -9.62
N THR A 17 -7.31 0.75 -10.80
CA THR A 17 -7.78 -0.63 -10.88
C THR A 17 -6.71 -1.61 -10.45
N GLY A 18 -5.48 -1.37 -10.88
CA GLY A 18 -4.38 -2.22 -10.48
C GLY A 18 -4.11 -2.15 -8.99
N MET A 19 -4.39 -1.00 -8.39
CA MET A 19 -4.19 -0.83 -6.97
C MET A 19 -5.10 -1.75 -6.16
N GLN A 20 -6.36 -1.84 -6.56
CA GLN A 20 -7.29 -2.68 -5.82
C GLN A 20 -6.88 -4.14 -5.88
N GLU A 21 -6.48 -4.60 -7.06
CA GLU A 21 -6.06 -5.98 -7.20
C GLU A 21 -4.82 -6.28 -6.36
N LYS A 22 -3.89 -5.35 -6.35
CA LYS A 22 -2.67 -5.55 -5.58
C LYS A 22 -2.97 -5.58 -4.09
N LEU A 23 -3.83 -4.68 -3.62
CA LEU A 23 -4.17 -4.65 -2.21
C LEU A 23 -4.92 -5.90 -1.79
N ASN A 24 -5.81 -6.40 -2.66
CA ASN A 24 -6.51 -7.64 -2.36
C ASN A 24 -5.55 -8.81 -2.26
N LYS A 25 -4.56 -8.83 -3.13
CA LYS A 25 -3.57 -9.90 -3.10
C LYS A 25 -2.77 -9.86 -1.81
N LEU A 26 -2.37 -8.66 -1.40
CA LEU A 26 -1.62 -8.51 -0.15
C LEU A 26 -2.49 -8.89 1.04
N GLY A 27 -3.77 -8.54 1.00
CA GLY A 27 -4.67 -8.91 2.07
C GLY A 27 -4.81 -10.42 2.22
N ASN A 28 -4.81 -11.13 1.08
CA ASN A 28 -4.87 -12.58 1.12
C ASN A 28 -3.62 -13.19 1.75
N GLU A 29 -2.52 -12.45 1.74
CA GLU A 29 -1.28 -12.89 2.35
C GLU A 29 -1.16 -12.46 3.80
N GLY A 30 -2.20 -11.85 4.34
CA GLY A 30 -2.21 -11.46 5.73
C GLY A 30 -1.85 -10.01 5.99
N TRP A 31 -1.65 -9.22 4.94
CA TRP A 31 -1.31 -7.81 5.11
C TRP A 31 -2.56 -6.98 5.37
N GLU A 32 -2.42 -6.03 6.27
CA GLU A 32 -3.49 -5.14 6.63
C GLU A 32 -3.10 -3.72 6.26
N LEU A 33 -4.00 -3.01 5.58
CA LEU A 33 -3.73 -1.63 5.18
C LEU A 33 -3.84 -0.71 6.40
N VAL A 34 -2.77 0.01 6.66
CA VAL A 34 -2.72 0.91 7.81
C VAL A 34 -3.08 2.32 7.39
N SER A 35 -2.48 2.78 6.30
CA SER A 35 -2.66 4.17 5.90
C SER A 35 -2.35 4.32 4.44
N VAL A 36 -2.94 5.33 3.83
CA VAL A 36 -2.69 5.68 2.44
C VAL A 36 -2.37 7.16 2.39
N CYS A 37 -1.29 7.49 1.72
CA CYS A 37 -0.83 8.87 1.63
C CYS A 37 -0.69 9.27 0.18
N PRO A 38 -1.56 10.15 -0.33
CA PRO A 38 -1.41 10.62 -1.70
C PRO A 38 -0.32 11.67 -1.78
N THR A 39 0.52 11.55 -2.80
CA THR A 39 1.53 12.54 -3.08
C THR A 39 1.33 13.06 -4.48
N ASN A 40 1.33 14.38 -4.60
CA ASN A 40 1.21 15.02 -5.91
C ASN A 40 2.58 15.48 -6.36
N SER A 41 2.90 15.16 -7.60
CA SER A 41 4.12 15.64 -8.20
C SER A 41 3.76 16.81 -9.13
N TYR A 42 4.18 17.98 -8.76
CA TYR A 42 3.82 19.19 -9.53
C TYR A 42 4.47 19.19 -10.89
N ASP A 43 5.64 18.61 -11.00
CA ASP A 43 6.41 18.72 -12.23
C ASP A 43 5.90 17.81 -13.32
N SER A 44 5.42 16.64 -12.96
CA SER A 44 5.02 15.64 -13.94
C SER A 44 3.52 15.57 -14.14
N GLY A 45 2.75 16.16 -13.24
CA GLY A 45 1.30 16.04 -13.30
C GLY A 45 0.79 14.67 -12.93
N LEU A 46 1.67 13.82 -12.44
CA LEU A 46 1.30 12.48 -12.03
C LEU A 46 1.08 12.46 -10.53
N ALA A 47 0.02 11.80 -10.12
CA ALA A 47 -0.25 11.60 -8.71
C ALA A 47 0.22 10.21 -8.31
N GLU A 48 0.91 10.16 -7.20
CA GLU A 48 1.34 8.88 -6.63
C GLU A 48 0.62 8.65 -5.33
N ILE A 49 0.31 7.39 -5.08
CA ILE A 49 -0.32 7.00 -3.83
C ILE A 49 0.60 5.99 -3.16
N THR A 50 0.92 6.27 -1.90
CA THR A 50 1.76 5.38 -1.12
C THR A 50 0.90 4.71 -0.05
N ALA A 51 0.91 3.39 -0.05
CA ALA A 51 0.13 2.61 0.90
C ALA A 51 1.06 1.94 1.89
N PHE A 52 0.71 2.04 3.16
CA PHE A 52 1.47 1.42 4.24
C PHE A 52 0.66 0.25 4.78
N LEU A 53 1.27 -0.93 4.81
CA LEU A 53 0.60 -2.12 5.27
C LEU A 53 1.43 -2.79 6.36
N LYS A 54 0.74 -3.54 7.21
CA LYS A 54 1.42 -4.28 8.26
C LYS A 54 0.89 -5.69 8.30
N ARG A 55 1.69 -6.59 8.84
CA ARG A 55 1.29 -7.97 9.02
C ARG A 55 1.84 -8.46 10.33
N GLU A 56 1.01 -9.17 11.08
CA GLU A 56 1.45 -9.69 12.36
C GLU A 56 2.34 -10.91 12.16
N ILE A 57 3.47 -10.88 12.84
CA ILE A 57 4.42 -11.99 12.81
C ILE A 57 4.23 -12.78 14.10
N GLU A 58 3.81 -14.01 13.96
CA GLU A 58 3.64 -14.86 15.13
C GLU A 58 4.84 -15.73 15.33
N LYS A 59 5.27 -15.76 16.56
CA LYS A 59 6.38 -16.60 16.96
C LYS A 59 6.12 -17.20 18.29
#